data_73f4ca890f66a69d85a6341a0566c7c3
#
_entry.id   73f4ca890f66a69d85a6341a0566c7c3
#
_cell.length_a   1.000
_cell.length_b   1.000
_cell.length_c   1.000
_cell.angle_alpha   90.00
_cell.angle_beta   90.00
_cell.angle_gamma   90.00
#
_symmetry.space_group_name_H-M   'P 1'
#
loop_
_entity.id
_entity.type
_entity.pdbx_description
1 polymer ?
#
loop_
_entity_poly.entity_id
_entity_poly.type
_entity_poly.pdbx_seq_one_letter_code
_entity_poly.pdbx_strand_id
1 'polypeptide(L)'
;MKKYLLDTNAFFELLSYLSGKPVRKDEYDFTDIRQGECYISKITELEILSVIGKYGRGVPSQWQTCSRQISEAGEKCGKRYFFEGTRPWNNKLCAAMKKLVKEMIDGRSDILKINVLEINEDIINRAEGFMMHAARHKFGSQDALIASTSIIYSTEENPIYVVTSDKALRAAMKAEGMEFIVPGQLDENKKVG
;
A
#
# COMPACT_ATOMS: atom_id res chain seq x y z
N MET A 1 16.76 -7.21 12.88
CA MET A 1 15.28 -7.33 12.71
C MET A 1 14.94 -6.84 11.32
N LYS A 2 14.03 -7.53 10.58
CA LYS A 2 13.66 -7.09 9.22
C LYS A 2 12.86 -5.79 9.28
N LYS A 3 13.03 -4.94 8.27
CA LYS A 3 12.36 -3.63 8.14
C LYS A 3 11.40 -3.65 6.97
N TYR A 4 10.17 -3.23 7.19
CA TYR A 4 9.07 -3.29 6.23
C TYR A 4 8.47 -1.91 5.99
N LEU A 5 8.51 -1.42 4.76
CA LEU A 5 7.84 -0.19 4.33
C LEU A 5 6.49 -0.56 3.73
N LEU A 6 5.43 -0.22 4.43
CA LEU A 6 4.06 -0.53 4.01
C LEU A 6 3.58 0.55 3.01
N ASP A 7 3.02 0.13 1.89
CA ASP A 7 2.18 1.01 1.09
C ASP A 7 0.80 1.20 1.77
N THR A 8 -0.03 2.06 1.22
CA THR A 8 -1.35 2.37 1.79
C THR A 8 -2.26 1.13 1.84
N ASN A 9 -2.22 0.28 0.81
CA ASN A 9 -3.03 -0.92 0.76
C ASN A 9 -2.55 -1.94 1.80
N ALA A 10 -1.24 -2.21 1.85
CA ALA A 10 -0.64 -3.12 2.83
C ALA A 10 -0.89 -2.66 4.27
N PHE A 11 -0.89 -1.35 4.53
CA PHE A 11 -1.24 -0.81 5.84
C PHE A 11 -2.67 -1.18 6.25
N PHE A 12 -3.67 -0.97 5.38
CA PHE A 12 -5.06 -1.31 5.69
C PHE A 12 -5.29 -2.83 5.75
N GLU A 13 -4.59 -3.61 4.93
CA GLU A 13 -4.62 -5.07 4.97
C GLU A 13 -4.06 -5.59 6.31
N LEU A 14 -2.93 -5.03 6.77
CA LEU A 14 -2.35 -5.33 8.09
C LEU A 14 -3.31 -4.97 9.23
N LEU A 15 -3.93 -3.78 9.19
CA LEU A 15 -4.94 -3.39 10.20
C LEU A 15 -6.11 -4.37 10.25
N SER A 16 -6.58 -4.80 9.09
CA SER A 16 -7.65 -5.78 8.99
C SER A 16 -7.25 -7.13 9.58
N TYR A 17 -6.06 -7.61 9.26
CA TYR A 17 -5.48 -8.82 9.84
C TYR A 17 -5.41 -8.73 11.37
N LEU A 18 -4.89 -7.63 11.91
CA LEU A 18 -4.78 -7.40 13.35
C LEU A 18 -6.14 -7.31 14.06
N SER A 19 -7.18 -6.87 13.34
CA SER A 19 -8.55 -6.82 13.87
C SER A 19 -9.29 -8.16 13.79
N GLY A 20 -8.68 -9.20 13.26
CA GLY A 20 -9.30 -10.51 13.05
C GLY A 20 -10.39 -10.53 11.96
N LYS A 21 -10.44 -9.50 11.12
CA LYS A 21 -11.39 -9.40 10.01
C LYS A 21 -10.63 -9.45 8.69
N PRO A 22 -10.49 -10.60 8.03
CA PRO A 22 -9.80 -10.69 6.75
C PRO A 22 -10.53 -9.82 5.70
N VAL A 23 -9.77 -8.99 4.98
CA VAL A 23 -10.31 -8.09 3.94
C VAL A 23 -10.67 -8.87 2.67
N ARG A 24 -10.04 -10.01 2.45
CA ARG A 24 -10.24 -10.88 1.28
C ARG A 24 -10.26 -12.34 1.69
N LYS A 25 -10.81 -13.19 0.80
CA LYS A 25 -10.87 -14.66 1.00
C LYS A 25 -9.50 -15.33 1.04
N ASP A 26 -8.46 -14.68 0.53
CA ASP A 26 -7.09 -15.17 0.57
C ASP A 26 -6.49 -14.72 1.90
N GLU A 27 -6.12 -15.67 2.74
CA GLU A 27 -5.52 -15.43 4.05
C GLU A 27 -4.15 -14.74 3.86
N TYR A 28 -4.11 -13.43 4.08
CA TYR A 28 -2.84 -12.71 4.16
C TYR A 28 -2.15 -13.06 5.47
N ASP A 29 -0.94 -13.59 5.38
CA ASP A 29 -0.08 -13.80 6.55
C ASP A 29 0.82 -12.57 6.74
N PHE A 30 0.62 -11.88 7.85
CA PHE A 30 1.41 -10.73 8.27
C PHE A 30 2.29 -11.05 9.48
N THR A 31 2.47 -12.32 9.82
CA THR A 31 3.19 -12.72 11.04
C THR A 31 4.62 -12.18 11.05
N ASP A 32 5.36 -12.35 9.97
CA ASP A 32 6.74 -11.87 9.86
C ASP A 32 6.80 -10.33 9.91
N ILE A 33 5.85 -9.65 9.26
CA ILE A 33 5.76 -8.19 9.24
C ILE A 33 5.48 -7.64 10.63
N ARG A 34 4.58 -8.29 11.37
CA ARG A 34 4.26 -7.92 12.76
C ARG A 34 5.45 -8.06 13.72
N GLN A 35 6.34 -9.02 13.45
CA GLN A 35 7.55 -9.26 14.26
C GLN A 35 8.72 -8.35 13.86
N GLY A 36 8.61 -7.63 12.75
CA GLY A 36 9.62 -6.71 12.25
C GLY A 36 9.39 -5.26 12.67
N GLU A 37 10.22 -4.38 12.14
CA GLU A 37 10.04 -2.94 12.25
C GLU A 37 9.17 -2.45 11.09
N CYS A 38 8.01 -1.86 11.42
CA CYS A 38 7.09 -1.32 10.42
C CYS A 38 7.34 0.16 10.19
N TYR A 39 7.41 0.52 8.93
CA TYR A 39 7.61 1.88 8.44
C TYR A 39 6.50 2.23 7.45
N ILE A 40 6.17 3.52 7.37
CA ILE A 40 5.44 4.14 6.26
C ILE A 40 6.22 5.36 5.79
N SER A 41 6.08 5.74 4.53
CA SER A 41 6.59 7.02 4.06
C SER A 41 5.64 8.14 4.47
N LYS A 42 6.11 9.38 4.49
CA LYS A 42 5.28 10.55 4.77
C LYS A 42 4.12 10.70 3.78
N ILE A 43 4.31 10.28 2.53
CA ILE A 43 3.23 10.27 1.55
C ILE A 43 2.17 9.22 1.88
N THR A 44 2.58 8.04 2.37
CA THR A 44 1.65 6.99 2.81
C THR A 44 0.82 7.45 4.00
N GLU A 45 1.40 8.19 4.95
CA GLU A 45 0.65 8.80 6.06
C GLU A 45 -0.47 9.71 5.56
N LEU A 46 -0.17 10.58 4.60
CA LEU A 46 -1.16 11.48 3.98
C LEU A 46 -2.25 10.71 3.23
N GLU A 47 -1.87 9.66 2.51
CA GLU A 47 -2.83 8.80 1.81
C GLU A 47 -3.76 8.06 2.77
N ILE A 48 -3.25 7.52 3.85
CA ILE A 48 -4.07 6.86 4.90
C ILE A 48 -5.14 7.82 5.41
N LEU A 49 -4.76 9.06 5.72
CA LEU A 49 -5.71 10.09 6.16
C LEU A 49 -6.73 10.44 5.07
N SER A 50 -6.29 10.50 3.81
CA SER A 50 -7.15 10.72 2.65
C SER A 50 -8.16 9.59 2.46
N VAL A 51 -7.72 8.33 2.59
CA VAL A 51 -8.57 7.13 2.49
C VAL A 51 -9.61 7.13 3.61
N ILE A 52 -9.24 7.43 4.86
CA ILE A 52 -10.20 7.57 5.96
C ILE A 52 -11.23 8.67 5.65
N GLY A 53 -10.79 9.80 5.09
CA GLY A 53 -11.69 10.88 4.64
C GLY A 53 -12.63 10.44 3.52
N LYS A 54 -12.16 9.62 2.57
CA LYS A 54 -12.97 9.05 1.50
C LYS A 54 -14.05 8.11 2.06
N TYR A 55 -13.70 7.23 2.98
CA TYR A 55 -14.68 6.37 3.67
C TYR A 55 -15.69 7.18 4.48
N GLY A 56 -15.27 8.32 5.08
CA GLY A 56 -16.17 9.23 5.77
C GLY A 56 -17.22 9.86 4.85
N ARG A 57 -16.88 10.10 3.58
CA ARG A 57 -17.85 10.61 2.59
C ARG A 57 -18.70 9.50 1.97
N GLY A 58 -18.22 8.25 2.00
CA GLY A 58 -18.78 7.14 1.25
C GLY A 58 -18.58 7.29 -0.27
N VAL A 59 -19.05 6.32 -1.00
CA VAL A 59 -19.05 6.33 -2.46
C VAL A 59 -20.47 6.10 -2.96
N PRO A 60 -21.06 6.98 -3.77
CA PRO A 60 -22.40 6.78 -4.29
C PRO A 60 -22.46 5.57 -5.22
N SER A 61 -23.58 4.85 -5.15
CA SER A 61 -23.87 3.81 -6.14
C SER A 61 -24.18 4.44 -7.48
N GLN A 62 -23.61 3.92 -8.54
CA GLN A 62 -23.80 4.48 -9.89
C GLN A 62 -23.52 3.46 -10.99
N TRP A 63 -24.11 3.68 -12.15
CA TRP A 63 -23.75 2.95 -13.35
C TRP A 63 -22.36 3.38 -13.83
N GLN A 64 -21.52 2.40 -14.12
CA GLN A 64 -20.18 2.63 -14.69
C GLN A 64 -20.00 1.85 -15.97
N THR A 65 -19.10 2.33 -16.81
CA THR A 65 -18.69 1.63 -18.04
C THR A 65 -17.30 1.04 -17.83
N CYS A 66 -17.14 -0.25 -18.14
CA CYS A 66 -15.84 -0.91 -18.05
C CYS A 66 -14.87 -0.30 -19.06
N SER A 67 -13.79 0.27 -18.54
CA SER A 67 -12.72 0.85 -19.37
C SER A 67 -11.58 -0.15 -19.67
N ARG A 68 -11.75 -1.43 -19.31
CA ARG A 68 -10.74 -2.46 -19.53
C ARG A 68 -10.45 -2.57 -21.03
N GLN A 69 -9.19 -2.47 -21.42
CA GLN A 69 -8.74 -2.75 -22.77
C GLN A 69 -8.86 -4.25 -23.06
N ILE A 70 -9.48 -4.61 -24.19
CA ILE A 70 -9.76 -5.97 -24.59
C ILE A 70 -8.97 -6.41 -25.83
N SER A 71 -8.33 -5.45 -26.54
CA SER A 71 -7.47 -5.74 -27.70
C SER A 71 -6.19 -4.90 -27.65
N GLU A 72 -5.17 -5.35 -28.35
CA GLU A 72 -3.91 -4.59 -28.53
C GLU A 72 -4.13 -3.28 -29.29
N ALA A 73 -5.18 -3.21 -30.13
CA ALA A 73 -5.59 -2.01 -30.86
C ALA A 73 -6.23 -0.93 -29.97
N GLY A 74 -6.34 -1.16 -28.66
CA GLY A 74 -6.85 -0.19 -27.70
C GLY A 74 -8.37 -0.21 -27.50
N GLU A 75 -9.08 -1.19 -28.07
CA GLU A 75 -10.52 -1.33 -27.83
C GLU A 75 -10.82 -1.57 -26.36
N LYS A 76 -11.85 -0.88 -25.84
CA LYS A 76 -12.31 -1.01 -24.47
C LYS A 76 -13.54 -1.89 -24.40
N CYS A 77 -13.69 -2.61 -23.29
CA CYS A 77 -14.81 -3.53 -23.04
C CYS A 77 -16.19 -2.87 -23.21
N GLY A 78 -16.34 -1.61 -22.78
CA GLY A 78 -17.58 -0.85 -22.93
C GLY A 78 -18.79 -1.41 -22.16
N LYS A 79 -18.69 -2.58 -21.49
CA LYS A 79 -19.78 -3.16 -20.70
C LYS A 79 -20.19 -2.21 -19.58
N ARG A 80 -21.49 -1.92 -19.47
CA ARG A 80 -22.05 -1.20 -18.33
C ARG A 80 -22.30 -2.18 -17.19
N TYR A 81 -21.96 -1.75 -15.99
CA TYR A 81 -22.26 -2.47 -14.75
C TYR A 81 -22.68 -1.47 -13.66
N PHE A 82 -23.50 -1.96 -12.76
CA PHE A 82 -23.88 -1.15 -11.60
C PHE A 82 -22.80 -1.30 -10.53
N PHE A 83 -22.16 -0.17 -10.17
CA PHE A 83 -21.25 -0.11 -9.06
C PHE A 83 -22.05 0.15 -7.78
N GLU A 84 -22.04 -0.80 -6.87
CA GLU A 84 -22.61 -0.65 -5.56
C GLU A 84 -21.67 0.16 -4.68
N GLY A 85 -22.07 1.35 -4.32
CA GLY A 85 -21.28 2.27 -3.51
C GLY A 85 -21.15 1.81 -2.07
N THR A 86 -20.33 2.50 -1.31
CA THR A 86 -20.16 2.24 0.12
C THR A 86 -20.87 3.31 0.94
N ARG A 87 -21.55 2.88 2.00
CA ARG A 87 -22.13 3.81 2.98
C ARG A 87 -21.02 4.59 3.67
N PRO A 88 -21.22 5.90 3.91
CA PRO A 88 -20.26 6.69 4.66
C PRO A 88 -20.08 6.14 6.08
N TRP A 89 -18.82 6.15 6.53
CA TRP A 89 -18.56 5.93 7.94
C TRP A 89 -19.10 7.08 8.77
N ASN A 90 -19.57 6.78 9.97
CA ASN A 90 -19.97 7.86 10.87
C ASN A 90 -18.72 8.63 11.39
N ASN A 91 -18.95 9.88 11.82
CA ASN A 91 -17.87 10.75 12.27
C ASN A 91 -17.07 10.17 13.46
N LYS A 92 -17.71 9.39 14.33
CA LYS A 92 -17.04 8.74 15.47
C LYS A 92 -16.04 7.69 14.99
N LEU A 93 -16.42 6.89 13.99
CA LEU A 93 -15.50 5.88 13.41
C LEU A 93 -14.33 6.54 12.70
N CYS A 94 -14.59 7.59 11.90
CA CYS A 94 -13.51 8.34 11.23
C CYS A 94 -12.54 8.95 12.25
N ALA A 95 -13.06 9.55 13.33
CA ALA A 95 -12.24 10.12 14.39
C ALA A 95 -11.43 9.03 15.12
N ALA A 96 -12.05 7.89 15.43
CA ALA A 96 -11.38 6.76 16.07
C ALA A 96 -10.25 6.20 15.20
N MET A 97 -10.48 6.04 13.89
CA MET A 97 -9.44 5.56 12.96
C MET A 97 -8.27 6.54 12.87
N LYS A 98 -8.53 7.85 12.74
CA LYS A 98 -7.47 8.88 12.75
C LYS A 98 -6.66 8.86 14.05
N LYS A 99 -7.35 8.72 15.19
CA LYS A 99 -6.71 8.62 16.50
C LYS A 99 -5.81 7.38 16.57
N LEU A 100 -6.31 6.22 16.14
CA LEU A 100 -5.54 4.96 16.12
C LEU A 100 -4.27 5.09 15.28
N VAL A 101 -4.36 5.63 14.05
CA VAL A 101 -3.19 5.87 13.19
C VAL A 101 -2.17 6.76 13.88
N LYS A 102 -2.63 7.85 14.51
CA LYS A 102 -1.74 8.75 15.25
C LYS A 102 -1.08 8.04 16.45
N GLU A 103 -1.81 7.24 17.21
CA GLU A 103 -1.29 6.47 18.33
C GLU A 103 -0.24 5.44 17.90
N MET A 104 -0.42 4.80 16.73
CA MET A 104 0.56 3.91 16.14
C MET A 104 1.85 4.64 15.77
N ILE A 105 1.75 5.83 15.16
CA ILE A 105 2.89 6.68 14.78
C ILE A 105 3.61 7.22 16.01
N ASP A 106 2.88 7.67 17.01
CA ASP A 106 3.42 8.19 18.25
C ASP A 106 4.01 7.08 19.17
N GLY A 107 3.88 5.80 18.77
CA GLY A 107 4.33 4.64 19.54
C GLY A 107 3.54 4.40 20.82
N ARG A 108 2.31 4.91 20.90
CA ARG A 108 1.39 4.78 22.05
C ARG A 108 0.34 3.66 21.85
N SER A 109 0.35 3.01 20.70
CA SER A 109 -0.57 1.92 20.41
C SER A 109 0.00 0.58 20.88
N ASP A 110 -0.80 -0.21 21.59
CA ASP A 110 -0.47 -1.58 21.97
C ASP A 110 -0.59 -2.57 20.79
N ILE A 111 -1.18 -2.14 19.67
CA ILE A 111 -1.42 -3.00 18.52
C ILE A 111 -0.17 -3.10 17.65
N LEU A 112 0.39 -1.97 17.28
CA LEU A 112 1.56 -1.85 16.40
C LEU A 112 2.19 -0.46 16.54
N LYS A 113 3.53 -0.42 16.53
CA LYS A 113 4.28 0.83 16.36
C LYS A 113 4.68 0.98 14.91
N ILE A 114 4.49 2.18 14.36
CA ILE A 114 4.86 2.54 13.00
C ILE A 114 5.81 3.73 13.01
N ASN A 115 6.92 3.59 12.32
CA ASN A 115 7.87 4.68 12.13
C ASN A 115 7.58 5.39 10.80
N VAL A 116 7.63 6.72 10.78
CA VAL A 116 7.42 7.50 9.56
C VAL A 116 8.78 7.89 8.98
N LEU A 117 8.99 7.62 7.69
CA LEU A 117 10.15 8.07 6.95
C LEU A 117 9.81 9.36 6.19
N GLU A 118 10.57 10.40 6.48
CA GLU A 118 10.38 11.71 5.87
C GLU A 118 10.81 11.69 4.39
N ILE A 119 10.19 12.54 3.58
CA ILE A 119 10.53 12.72 2.17
C ILE A 119 11.50 13.89 2.06
N ASN A 120 12.65 13.64 1.47
CA ASN A 120 13.68 14.62 1.18
C ASN A 120 13.91 14.79 -0.33
N GLU A 121 14.81 15.67 -0.70
CA GLU A 121 15.13 15.97 -2.10
C GLU A 121 15.69 14.75 -2.85
N ASP A 122 16.51 13.92 -2.19
CA ASP A 122 17.08 12.71 -2.80
C ASP A 122 15.98 11.71 -3.19
N ILE A 123 14.97 11.57 -2.32
CA ILE A 123 13.80 10.71 -2.60
C ILE A 123 13.01 11.25 -3.81
N ILE A 124 12.82 12.58 -3.89
CA ILE A 124 12.11 13.21 -5.01
C ILE A 124 12.87 12.97 -6.31
N ASN A 125 14.17 13.25 -6.33
CA ASN A 125 15.05 13.03 -7.48
C ASN A 125 15.05 11.56 -7.93
N ARG A 126 15.10 10.64 -6.97
CA ARG A 126 15.02 9.20 -7.27
C ARG A 126 13.65 8.81 -7.83
N ALA A 127 12.58 9.41 -7.32
CA ALA A 127 11.21 9.16 -7.79
C ALA A 127 11.00 9.64 -9.23
N GLU A 128 11.62 10.74 -9.65
CA GLU A 128 11.60 11.19 -11.06
C GLU A 128 12.18 10.12 -11.99
N GLY A 129 13.32 9.50 -11.62
CA GLY A 129 13.88 8.36 -12.36
C GLY A 129 12.90 7.18 -12.41
N PHE A 130 12.23 6.87 -11.29
CA PHE A 130 11.25 5.80 -11.22
C PHE A 130 10.04 6.05 -12.14
N MET A 131 9.64 7.31 -12.32
CA MET A 131 8.52 7.70 -13.20
C MET A 131 8.78 7.38 -14.68
N MET A 132 10.02 7.11 -15.10
CA MET A 132 10.31 6.60 -16.45
C MET A 132 9.62 5.26 -16.76
N HIS A 133 9.29 4.49 -15.73
CA HIS A 133 8.52 3.25 -15.85
C HIS A 133 7.00 3.44 -15.89
N ALA A 134 6.49 4.65 -15.59
CA ALA A 134 5.05 4.90 -15.45
C ALA A 134 4.27 4.62 -16.74
N ALA A 135 4.85 4.93 -17.90
CA ALA A 135 4.23 4.66 -19.20
C ALA A 135 3.99 3.15 -19.44
N ARG A 136 4.89 2.31 -18.91
CA ARG A 136 4.85 0.86 -19.09
C ARG A 136 4.03 0.15 -18.01
N HIS A 137 4.09 0.60 -16.77
CA HIS A 137 3.53 -0.11 -15.62
C HIS A 137 2.31 0.56 -14.99
N LYS A 138 1.91 1.76 -15.43
CA LYS A 138 0.67 2.47 -15.02
C LYS A 138 0.56 2.71 -13.51
N PHE A 139 1.67 3.06 -12.86
CA PHE A 139 1.69 3.51 -11.45
C PHE A 139 1.83 5.03 -11.36
N GLY A 140 1.56 5.58 -10.18
CA GLY A 140 1.56 7.02 -9.94
C GLY A 140 2.81 7.56 -9.24
N SER A 141 2.88 8.88 -9.10
CA SER A 141 3.99 9.56 -8.39
C SER A 141 4.09 9.15 -6.92
N GLN A 142 2.96 8.81 -6.29
CA GLN A 142 2.95 8.34 -4.90
C GLN A 142 3.67 7.01 -4.76
N ASP A 143 3.41 6.07 -5.68
CA ASP A 143 4.08 4.77 -5.73
C ASP A 143 5.59 4.94 -5.98
N ALA A 144 5.96 5.87 -6.88
CA ALA A 144 7.36 6.21 -7.14
C ALA A 144 8.06 6.75 -5.89
N LEU A 145 7.40 7.62 -5.11
CA LEU A 145 7.92 8.14 -3.85
C LEU A 145 8.08 7.02 -2.80
N ILE A 146 7.11 6.09 -2.69
CA ILE A 146 7.21 4.95 -1.76
C ILE A 146 8.41 4.07 -2.12
N ALA A 147 8.54 3.67 -3.39
CA ALA A 147 9.67 2.87 -3.84
C ALA A 147 11.01 3.58 -3.61
N SER A 148 11.10 4.86 -3.94
CA SER A 148 12.31 5.67 -3.75
C SER A 148 12.66 5.86 -2.28
N THR A 149 11.67 5.99 -1.40
CA THR A 149 11.88 6.03 0.05
C THR A 149 12.57 4.75 0.53
N SER A 150 12.10 3.59 0.05
CA SER A 150 12.75 2.31 0.39
C SER A 150 14.21 2.29 -0.05
N ILE A 151 14.54 2.75 -1.26
CA ILE A 151 15.91 2.76 -1.77
C ILE A 151 16.80 3.67 -0.93
N ILE A 152 16.38 4.90 -0.68
CA ILE A 152 17.20 5.92 0.00
C ILE A 152 17.47 5.57 1.46
N TYR A 153 16.50 4.95 2.14
CA TYR A 153 16.65 4.55 3.54
C TYR A 153 17.23 3.14 3.73
N SER A 154 17.37 2.34 2.66
CA SER A 154 18.02 1.03 2.71
C SER A 154 19.53 1.16 2.72
N THR A 155 20.17 0.26 3.44
CA THR A 155 21.62 -0.01 3.32
C THR A 155 21.83 -1.50 3.07
N GLU A 156 23.01 -1.91 2.59
CA GLU A 156 23.33 -3.34 2.40
C GLU A 156 23.16 -4.17 3.68
N GLU A 157 23.51 -3.60 4.84
CA GLU A 157 23.38 -4.24 6.15
C GLU A 157 21.95 -4.21 6.70
N ASN A 158 21.14 -3.23 6.29
CA ASN A 158 19.80 -2.98 6.79
C ASN A 158 18.83 -2.66 5.65
N PRO A 159 18.46 -3.64 4.82
CA PRO A 159 17.49 -3.44 3.74
C PRO A 159 16.09 -3.17 4.27
N ILE A 160 15.36 -2.29 3.58
CA ILE A 160 13.94 -2.02 3.83
C ILE A 160 13.12 -2.61 2.68
N TYR A 161 12.25 -3.56 3.00
CA TYR A 161 11.40 -4.24 2.03
C TYR A 161 10.07 -3.51 1.87
N VAL A 162 9.72 -3.13 0.65
CA VAL A 162 8.38 -2.59 0.37
C VAL A 162 7.36 -3.71 0.43
N VAL A 163 6.30 -3.51 1.21
CA VAL A 163 5.16 -4.42 1.29
C VAL A 163 4.03 -3.83 0.47
N THR A 164 3.65 -4.51 -0.61
CA THR A 164 2.61 -4.00 -1.53
C THR A 164 1.85 -5.11 -2.24
N SER A 165 0.53 -4.96 -2.34
CA SER A 165 -0.34 -5.77 -3.20
C SER A 165 -0.53 -5.16 -4.60
N ASP A 166 -0.06 -3.94 -4.86
CA ASP A 166 -0.19 -3.28 -6.15
C ASP A 166 0.68 -3.93 -7.23
N LYS A 167 0.02 -4.42 -8.29
CA LYS A 167 0.70 -5.13 -9.38
C LYS A 167 1.58 -4.21 -10.23
N ALA A 168 1.18 -2.95 -10.40
CA ALA A 168 1.91 -2.00 -11.24
C ALA A 168 3.18 -1.54 -10.52
N LEU A 169 3.09 -1.22 -9.23
CA LEU A 169 4.24 -0.89 -8.40
C LEU A 169 5.25 -2.05 -8.35
N ARG A 170 4.78 -3.29 -8.13
CA ARG A 170 5.64 -4.49 -8.13
C ARG A 170 6.37 -4.69 -9.46
N ALA A 171 5.67 -4.47 -10.59
CA ALA A 171 6.29 -4.61 -11.91
C ALA A 171 7.38 -3.55 -12.13
N ALA A 172 7.16 -2.31 -11.69
CA ALA A 172 8.15 -1.25 -11.75
C ALA A 172 9.36 -1.53 -10.83
N MET A 173 9.11 -1.96 -9.60
CA MET A 173 10.18 -2.34 -8.66
C MET A 173 11.03 -3.48 -9.20
N LYS A 174 10.40 -4.51 -9.78
CA LYS A 174 11.11 -5.62 -10.42
C LYS A 174 11.99 -5.16 -11.59
N ALA A 175 11.53 -4.18 -12.38
CA ALA A 175 12.31 -3.62 -13.48
C ALA A 175 13.56 -2.87 -12.97
N GLU A 176 13.52 -2.31 -11.76
CA GLU A 176 14.66 -1.67 -11.06
C GLU A 176 15.50 -2.66 -10.22
N GLY A 177 15.21 -3.97 -10.28
CA GLY A 177 15.92 -4.98 -9.49
C GLY A 177 15.63 -4.92 -7.98
N MET A 178 14.54 -4.27 -7.58
CA MET A 178 14.17 -4.13 -6.17
C MET A 178 13.39 -5.33 -5.67
N GLU A 179 13.68 -5.73 -4.44
CA GLU A 179 12.89 -6.72 -3.72
C GLU A 179 11.65 -6.09 -3.08
N PHE A 180 10.56 -6.86 -3.06
CA PHE A 180 9.31 -6.47 -2.40
C PHE A 180 8.63 -7.70 -1.80
N ILE A 181 7.70 -7.46 -0.87
CA ILE A 181 6.92 -8.50 -0.23
C ILE A 181 5.45 -8.32 -0.63
N VAL A 182 4.83 -9.42 -1.02
CA VAL A 182 3.39 -9.45 -1.30
C VAL A 182 2.70 -10.02 -0.06
N PRO A 183 1.77 -9.30 0.57
CA PRO A 183 1.01 -9.83 1.68
C PRO A 183 0.35 -11.16 1.29
N GLY A 184 0.50 -12.18 2.12
CA GLY A 184 -0.12 -13.50 1.89
C GLY A 184 0.61 -14.45 0.95
N GLN A 185 1.68 -14.05 0.30
CA GLN A 185 2.60 -14.99 -0.31
C GLN A 185 3.58 -15.47 0.76
N LEU A 186 3.30 -16.64 1.34
CA LEU A 186 4.30 -17.37 2.12
C LEU A 186 5.50 -17.62 1.20
N ASP A 187 6.71 -17.34 1.70
CA ASP A 187 7.94 -17.75 1.04
C ASP A 187 7.81 -19.22 0.60
N GLU A 188 7.76 -19.47 -0.70
CA GLU A 188 7.76 -20.84 -1.25
C GLU A 188 9.00 -21.62 -0.78
N ASN A 189 10.02 -20.91 -0.31
CA ASN A 189 11.25 -21.49 0.26
C ASN A 189 11.09 -22.11 1.66
N LYS A 190 9.98 -21.87 2.37
CA LYS A 190 9.70 -22.53 3.67
C LYS A 190 9.01 -23.91 3.55
N LYS A 191 8.71 -24.37 2.34
CA LYS A 191 8.07 -25.68 2.10
C LYS A 191 9.05 -26.86 1.96
N VAL A 192 10.34 -26.65 2.18
CA VAL A 192 11.34 -27.72 2.14
C VAL A 192 12.06 -27.76 3.49
N GLY A 193 11.48 -28.46 4.43
CA GLY A 193 12.01 -28.76 5.73
C GLY A 193 11.18 -29.88 6.36
#